data_e53b67f925837ae3266efc467535826d
#
_entry.id   e53b67f925837ae3266efc467535826d
#
_cell.length_a   1.000
_cell.length_b   1.000
_cell.length_c   1.000
_cell.angle_alpha   90.00
_cell.angle_beta   90.00
_cell.angle_gamma   90.00
#
_symmetry.space_group_name_H-M   'P 1'
#
loop_
_entity.id
_entity.type
_entity.pdbx_description
1 polymer ?
#
loop_
_entity_poly.entity_id
_entity_poly.type
_entity_poly.pdbx_seq_one_letter_code
_entity_poly.pdbx_strand_id
1 'polypeptide(L)'
;MWSVEWDGGFVVGGDDNRKLTPNFRLKEFRHPGGTVRVHRELVSALQMLRERMGRTIAIRATDPDGLGATIGADDVDGLLKAADSLEAHKLFTEAAQRGDLVHVRIPDPARMPAIALEQALEAAFSVTSAFETAGDRFEQVTGNFDDAGLSFGPVQWNFGSGTLVPLFDKFAAADEAALRGCFRDPADYAEWTHVLRSPVREQIRWANDISAGRGRQDVVEPWKGYLQAVGRVRRFRAIMVEEALRMYGGKVVDAVRYLERLAPHIQIDHLRCVCSLYDLAIQQSSLDKAHAEIEAGRLSQLDPATRRRGLQPWSLLFRAAKPPGPAGRLFMERLEHHARYQES
;
A
#
# COMPACT_ATOMS: atom_id res chain seq x y z
N MET A 1 -5.06 1.63 -24.08
CA MET A 1 -4.29 2.88 -24.10
C MET A 1 -5.29 4.02 -24.03
N TRP A 2 -5.18 4.90 -23.03
CA TRP A 2 -6.02 6.09 -22.91
C TRP A 2 -5.59 7.05 -24.02
N SER A 3 -6.49 7.42 -24.90
CA SER A 3 -6.19 8.31 -26.02
C SER A 3 -6.39 9.80 -25.67
N VAL A 4 -6.40 10.14 -24.40
CA VAL A 4 -6.71 11.47 -23.90
C VAL A 4 -5.52 12.03 -23.14
N GLU A 5 -5.07 13.21 -23.52
CA GLU A 5 -4.08 13.98 -22.77
C GLU A 5 -4.78 14.70 -21.62
N TRP A 6 -4.18 14.63 -20.43
CA TRP A 6 -4.66 15.27 -19.23
C TRP A 6 -3.72 16.42 -18.86
N ASP A 7 -4.22 17.65 -18.91
CA ASP A 7 -3.47 18.82 -18.48
C ASP A 7 -3.84 19.15 -17.02
N GLY A 8 -2.85 19.10 -16.12
CA GLY A 8 -3.08 19.28 -14.68
C GLY A 8 -4.15 18.32 -14.11
N GLY A 9 -4.26 17.11 -14.66
CA GLY A 9 -5.29 16.14 -14.28
C GLY A 9 -6.66 16.39 -14.91
N PHE A 10 -6.84 17.46 -15.68
CA PHE A 10 -8.10 17.75 -16.38
C PHE A 10 -8.03 17.40 -17.86
N VAL A 11 -9.17 16.99 -18.40
CA VAL A 11 -9.44 17.02 -19.83
C VAL A 11 -10.49 18.07 -20.12
N VAL A 12 -10.25 18.83 -21.16
CA VAL A 12 -11.18 19.84 -21.67
C VAL A 12 -11.51 19.47 -23.10
N GLY A 13 -12.76 19.58 -23.49
CA GLY A 13 -13.16 19.27 -24.86
C GLY A 13 -14.57 19.66 -25.17
N GLY A 14 -14.91 19.48 -26.43
CA GLY A 14 -16.26 19.70 -26.97
C GLY A 14 -17.08 18.40 -26.97
N ASP A 15 -17.89 18.27 -28.03
CA ASP A 15 -18.82 17.15 -28.23
C ASP A 15 -18.12 15.92 -28.82
N ASP A 16 -17.02 15.48 -28.21
CA ASP A 16 -16.26 14.35 -28.71
C ASP A 16 -16.57 13.05 -27.95
N ASN A 17 -16.46 11.95 -28.68
CA ASN A 17 -16.85 10.63 -28.23
C ASN A 17 -15.65 9.84 -27.67
N ARG A 18 -14.56 10.54 -27.32
CA ARG A 18 -13.36 9.87 -26.75
C ARG A 18 -13.70 9.11 -25.49
N LYS A 19 -13.14 7.92 -25.38
CA LYS A 19 -13.36 7.02 -24.27
C LYS A 19 -12.42 7.38 -23.12
N LEU A 20 -12.97 7.73 -21.95
CA LEU A 20 -12.20 8.03 -20.75
C LEU A 20 -11.97 6.81 -19.88
N THR A 21 -12.98 5.93 -19.80
CA THR A 21 -12.93 4.65 -19.08
C THR A 21 -13.67 3.59 -19.90
N PRO A 22 -13.67 2.31 -19.49
CA PRO A 22 -14.51 1.30 -20.12
C PRO A 22 -15.97 1.71 -20.29
N ASN A 23 -16.49 2.50 -19.36
CA ASN A 23 -17.91 2.80 -19.27
C ASN A 23 -18.27 4.27 -19.53
N PHE A 24 -17.31 5.19 -19.52
CA PHE A 24 -17.57 6.61 -19.69
C PHE A 24 -16.83 7.22 -20.88
N ARG A 25 -17.49 8.16 -21.54
CA ARG A 25 -16.95 8.94 -22.66
C ARG A 25 -16.93 10.42 -22.32
N LEU A 26 -16.01 11.19 -22.91
CA LEU A 26 -15.84 12.61 -22.63
C LEU A 26 -17.14 13.40 -22.80
N LYS A 27 -17.91 13.14 -23.84
CA LYS A 27 -19.18 13.84 -24.11
C LYS A 27 -20.24 13.70 -23.01
N GLU A 28 -20.11 12.69 -22.12
CA GLU A 28 -21.05 12.48 -21.01
C GLU A 28 -20.84 13.49 -19.88
N PHE A 29 -19.66 14.10 -19.79
CA PHE A 29 -19.27 15.06 -18.75
C PHE A 29 -19.59 16.51 -19.15
N ARG A 30 -20.75 16.74 -19.70
CA ARG A 30 -21.16 18.07 -20.11
C ARG A 30 -21.61 18.94 -18.95
N HIS A 31 -21.16 20.18 -18.95
CA HIS A 31 -21.75 21.25 -18.15
C HIS A 31 -22.91 21.88 -18.88
N PRO A 32 -23.93 22.46 -18.21
CA PRO A 32 -25.03 23.19 -18.87
C PRO A 32 -24.60 24.29 -19.87
N GLY A 33 -23.40 24.84 -19.70
CA GLY A 33 -22.79 25.81 -20.63
C GLY A 33 -22.16 25.19 -21.90
N GLY A 34 -22.27 23.87 -22.11
CA GLY A 34 -21.79 23.19 -23.31
C GLY A 34 -20.31 22.81 -23.32
N THR A 35 -19.51 23.31 -22.39
CA THR A 35 -18.09 22.96 -22.26
C THR A 35 -17.94 21.70 -21.41
N VAL A 36 -17.08 20.80 -21.86
CA VAL A 36 -16.69 19.64 -21.06
C VAL A 36 -15.39 19.96 -20.35
N ARG A 37 -15.38 19.86 -19.02
CA ARG A 37 -14.19 19.87 -18.20
C ARG A 37 -14.37 18.82 -17.11
N VAL A 38 -13.46 17.88 -17.01
CA VAL A 38 -13.54 16.84 -15.97
C VAL A 38 -12.15 16.43 -15.49
N HIS A 39 -12.03 16.25 -14.19
CA HIS A 39 -10.79 15.75 -13.58
C HIS A 39 -10.74 14.22 -13.65
N ARG A 40 -9.55 13.66 -13.90
CA ARG A 40 -9.33 12.21 -14.03
C ARG A 40 -9.78 11.43 -12.78
N GLU A 41 -9.59 12.00 -11.58
CA GLU A 41 -10.00 11.37 -10.33
C GLU A 41 -11.53 11.24 -10.24
N LEU A 42 -12.28 12.23 -10.70
CA LEU A 42 -13.74 12.13 -10.75
C LEU A 42 -14.16 10.99 -11.69
N VAL A 43 -13.52 10.91 -12.86
CA VAL A 43 -13.82 9.83 -13.84
C VAL A 43 -13.48 8.45 -13.24
N SER A 44 -12.38 8.34 -12.53
CA SER A 44 -11.97 7.10 -11.85
C SER A 44 -12.92 6.74 -10.71
N ALA A 45 -13.31 7.70 -9.86
CA ALA A 45 -14.25 7.50 -8.77
C ALA A 45 -15.63 7.04 -9.27
N LEU A 46 -16.12 7.65 -10.36
CA LEU A 46 -17.38 7.26 -11.01
C LEU A 46 -17.29 5.85 -11.64
N GLN A 47 -16.14 5.49 -12.20
CA GLN A 47 -15.92 4.14 -12.71
C GLN A 47 -15.98 3.11 -11.57
N MET A 48 -15.34 3.38 -10.42
CA MET A 48 -15.40 2.52 -9.24
C MET A 48 -16.82 2.42 -8.68
N LEU A 49 -17.54 3.54 -8.62
CA LEU A 49 -18.94 3.55 -8.18
C LEU A 49 -19.82 2.67 -9.08
N ARG A 50 -19.67 2.78 -10.39
CA ARG A 50 -20.38 1.96 -11.37
C ARG A 50 -20.06 0.46 -11.23
N GLU A 51 -18.79 0.13 -11.02
CA GLU A 51 -18.36 -1.26 -10.80
C GLU A 51 -18.94 -1.82 -9.50
N ARG A 52 -18.98 -1.01 -8.45
CA ARG A 52 -19.58 -1.38 -7.16
C ARG A 52 -21.09 -1.60 -7.26
N MET A 53 -21.77 -0.75 -8.01
CA MET A 53 -23.20 -0.89 -8.28
C MET A 53 -23.54 -2.13 -9.14
N GLY A 54 -22.60 -2.57 -9.99
CA GLY A 54 -22.86 -3.61 -10.99
C GLY A 54 -23.91 -3.20 -12.05
N ARG A 55 -24.26 -1.91 -12.11
CA ARG A 55 -25.35 -1.36 -12.93
C ARG A 55 -24.92 -0.10 -13.67
N THR A 56 -25.70 0.33 -14.64
CA THR A 56 -25.44 1.55 -15.39
C THR A 56 -25.66 2.79 -14.51
N ILE A 57 -24.71 3.69 -14.54
CA ILE A 57 -24.80 5.03 -13.98
C ILE A 57 -24.75 6.02 -15.15
N ALA A 58 -25.70 6.93 -15.21
CA ALA A 58 -25.77 7.99 -16.23
C ALA A 58 -25.31 9.32 -15.62
N ILE A 59 -24.36 10.00 -16.25
CA ILE A 59 -23.97 11.35 -15.89
C ILE A 59 -25.00 12.31 -16.47
N ARG A 60 -25.59 13.16 -15.63
CA ARG A 60 -26.61 14.13 -16.01
C ARG A 60 -26.05 15.53 -16.18
N ALA A 61 -25.09 15.88 -15.33
CA ALA A 61 -24.35 17.12 -15.39
C ALA A 61 -23.01 17.00 -14.69
N THR A 62 -22.05 17.82 -15.07
CA THR A 62 -20.76 17.98 -14.36
C THR A 62 -20.71 19.40 -13.77
N ASP A 63 -20.04 19.54 -12.64
CA ASP A 63 -19.78 20.87 -12.06
C ASP A 63 -18.86 21.69 -12.98
N PRO A 64 -18.94 23.04 -12.96
CA PRO A 64 -18.10 23.89 -13.79
C PRO A 64 -16.60 23.69 -13.59
N ASP A 65 -16.18 23.34 -12.37
CA ASP A 65 -14.79 23.07 -12.01
C ASP A 65 -14.32 21.67 -12.41
N GLY A 66 -15.22 20.79 -12.82
CA GLY A 66 -14.91 19.42 -13.26
C GLY A 66 -14.60 18.44 -12.12
N LEU A 67 -14.90 18.82 -10.87
CA LEU A 67 -14.61 18.01 -9.67
C LEU A 67 -15.84 17.32 -9.09
N GLY A 68 -17.03 17.62 -9.58
CA GLY A 68 -18.29 17.00 -9.17
C GLY A 68 -19.17 16.63 -10.36
N ALA A 69 -20.11 15.73 -10.12
CA ALA A 69 -21.10 15.31 -11.10
C ALA A 69 -22.44 14.98 -10.46
N THR A 70 -23.52 15.28 -11.16
CA THR A 70 -24.85 14.78 -10.86
C THR A 70 -25.12 13.55 -11.70
N ILE A 71 -25.43 12.45 -11.04
CA ILE A 71 -25.54 11.12 -11.63
C ILE A 71 -26.91 10.49 -11.32
N GLY A 72 -27.37 9.60 -12.16
CA GLY A 72 -28.61 8.88 -12.00
C GLY A 72 -28.44 7.38 -12.29
N ALA A 73 -29.29 6.58 -11.65
CA ALA A 73 -29.45 5.15 -11.88
C ALA A 73 -30.90 4.77 -11.62
N ASP A 74 -31.31 3.58 -12.04
CA ASP A 74 -32.67 3.05 -11.80
C ASP A 74 -32.93 2.83 -10.29
N ASP A 75 -31.88 2.61 -9.51
CA ASP A 75 -31.90 2.44 -8.06
C ASP A 75 -31.15 3.60 -7.40
N VAL A 76 -31.87 4.67 -7.10
CA VAL A 76 -31.28 5.91 -6.53
C VAL A 76 -30.81 5.70 -5.10
N ASP A 77 -31.54 4.93 -4.28
CA ASP A 77 -31.18 4.65 -2.90
C ASP A 77 -29.93 3.77 -2.84
N GLY A 78 -29.84 2.77 -3.70
CA GLY A 78 -28.63 1.95 -3.85
C GLY A 78 -27.45 2.76 -4.36
N LEU A 79 -27.68 3.71 -5.28
CA LEU A 79 -26.64 4.64 -5.78
C LEU A 79 -26.10 5.53 -4.67
N LEU A 80 -27.00 6.15 -3.88
CA LEU A 80 -26.60 7.00 -2.76
C LEU A 80 -25.80 6.18 -1.74
N LYS A 81 -26.30 5.03 -1.31
CA LYS A 81 -25.61 4.15 -0.37
C LYS A 81 -24.23 3.70 -0.85
N ALA A 82 -24.09 3.43 -2.14
CA ALA A 82 -22.80 3.06 -2.73
C ALA A 82 -21.85 4.28 -2.77
N ALA A 83 -22.37 5.48 -3.07
CA ALA A 83 -21.59 6.71 -3.09
C ALA A 83 -21.14 7.11 -1.68
N ASP A 84 -22.01 7.07 -0.67
CA ASP A 84 -21.67 7.32 0.74
C ASP A 84 -20.58 6.37 1.23
N SER A 85 -20.64 5.12 0.82
CA SER A 85 -19.62 4.13 1.15
C SER A 85 -18.26 4.46 0.52
N LEU A 86 -18.22 5.13 -0.63
CA LEU A 86 -16.99 5.62 -1.26
C LEU A 86 -16.55 6.98 -0.68
N GLU A 87 -17.49 7.76 -0.12
CA GLU A 87 -17.17 8.95 0.68
C GLU A 87 -16.40 8.54 1.95
N ALA A 88 -16.84 7.48 2.64
CA ALA A 88 -16.10 6.90 3.76
C ALA A 88 -14.67 6.48 3.37
N HIS A 89 -14.41 6.16 2.11
CA HIS A 89 -13.08 5.92 1.57
C HIS A 89 -12.38 7.18 1.02
N LYS A 90 -12.92 8.36 1.28
CA LYS A 90 -12.41 9.67 0.79
C LYS A 90 -12.22 9.75 -0.73
N LEU A 91 -12.95 8.95 -1.48
CA LEU A 91 -13.04 9.09 -2.93
C LEU A 91 -13.98 10.21 -3.33
N PHE A 92 -15.01 10.45 -2.52
CA PHE A 92 -15.87 11.61 -2.60
C PHE A 92 -15.78 12.42 -1.30
N THR A 93 -15.93 13.72 -1.39
CA THR A 93 -16.11 14.65 -0.26
C THR A 93 -17.58 15.00 -0.05
N GLU A 94 -18.42 14.65 -1.00
CA GLU A 94 -19.85 14.86 -0.97
C GLU A 94 -20.53 13.74 -1.76
N ALA A 95 -21.56 13.15 -1.15
CA ALA A 95 -22.53 12.30 -1.82
C ALA A 95 -23.92 12.69 -1.29
N ALA A 96 -24.69 13.42 -2.08
CA ALA A 96 -25.97 13.98 -1.64
C ALA A 96 -27.08 13.68 -2.64
N GLN A 97 -28.22 13.22 -2.14
CA GLN A 97 -29.42 13.04 -2.96
C GLN A 97 -30.02 14.38 -3.36
N ARG A 98 -30.34 14.53 -4.63
CA ARG A 98 -30.99 15.70 -5.23
C ARG A 98 -32.18 15.24 -6.08
N GLY A 99 -33.33 15.03 -5.43
CA GLY A 99 -34.51 14.44 -6.07
C GLY A 99 -34.29 12.97 -6.42
N ASP A 100 -34.42 12.62 -7.69
CA ASP A 100 -34.18 11.30 -8.28
C ASP A 100 -32.73 11.12 -8.76
N LEU A 101 -31.83 11.99 -8.37
CA LEU A 101 -30.43 11.98 -8.74
C LEU A 101 -29.55 12.02 -7.50
N VAL A 102 -28.28 11.68 -7.67
CA VAL A 102 -27.23 11.81 -6.63
C VAL A 102 -26.15 12.75 -7.15
N HIS A 103 -25.79 13.74 -6.35
CA HIS A 103 -24.63 14.57 -6.62
C HIS A 103 -23.44 13.99 -5.86
N VAL A 104 -22.30 13.85 -6.53
CA VAL A 104 -21.04 13.42 -5.95
C VAL A 104 -19.93 14.39 -6.30
N ARG A 105 -18.98 14.56 -5.38
CA ARG A 105 -17.85 15.46 -5.57
C ARG A 105 -16.58 14.83 -5.00
N ILE A 106 -15.48 14.90 -5.76
CA ILE A 106 -14.17 14.50 -5.28
C ILE A 106 -13.50 15.64 -4.48
N PRO A 107 -12.50 15.33 -3.62
CA PRO A 107 -11.63 16.33 -3.04
C PRO A 107 -11.00 17.19 -4.14
N ASP A 108 -10.80 18.48 -3.88
CA ASP A 108 -10.09 19.37 -4.80
C ASP A 108 -8.58 18.99 -4.81
N PRO A 109 -8.05 18.42 -5.90
CA PRO A 109 -6.66 18.00 -5.95
C PRO A 109 -5.67 19.14 -5.75
N ALA A 110 -6.04 20.38 -6.10
CA ALA A 110 -5.21 21.55 -5.89
C ALA A 110 -5.12 21.97 -4.40
N ARG A 111 -6.06 21.51 -3.58
CA ARG A 111 -6.08 21.76 -2.13
C ARG A 111 -5.53 20.61 -1.29
N MET A 112 -5.31 19.46 -1.91
CA MET A 112 -4.61 18.38 -1.24
C MET A 112 -3.13 18.75 -1.18
N PRO A 113 -2.54 18.90 0.02
CA PRO A 113 -1.10 19.12 0.11
C PRO A 113 -0.42 17.92 -0.54
N ALA A 114 0.47 18.17 -1.49
CA ALA A 114 1.38 17.15 -1.98
C ALA A 114 2.16 16.65 -0.76
N ILE A 115 1.91 15.41 -0.34
CA ILE A 115 2.69 14.80 0.73
C ILE A 115 4.07 14.53 0.14
N ALA A 116 5.11 15.09 0.76
CA ALA A 116 6.47 14.76 0.38
C ALA A 116 6.65 13.23 0.42
N LEU A 117 7.31 12.65 -0.58
CA LEU A 117 7.46 11.20 -0.70
C LEU A 117 8.03 10.56 0.58
N GLU A 118 8.92 11.26 1.28
CA GLU A 118 9.47 10.84 2.57
C GLU A 118 8.38 10.68 3.64
N GLN A 119 7.48 11.67 3.77
CA GLN A 119 6.35 11.60 4.70
C GLN A 119 5.36 10.49 4.31
N ALA A 120 5.16 10.28 3.01
CA ALA A 120 4.33 9.20 2.51
C ALA A 120 4.95 7.82 2.82
N LEU A 121 6.27 7.69 2.77
CA LEU A 121 6.97 6.45 3.13
C LEU A 121 6.88 6.17 4.63
N GLU A 122 6.99 7.17 5.49
CA GLU A 122 6.81 7.02 6.95
C GLU A 122 5.38 6.58 7.29
N ALA A 123 4.39 7.20 6.66
CA ALA A 123 3.00 6.80 6.82
C ALA A 123 2.77 5.37 6.29
N ALA A 124 3.33 5.02 5.14
CA ALA A 124 3.25 3.68 4.56
C ALA A 124 3.87 2.63 5.48
N PHE A 125 5.05 2.90 6.04
CA PHE A 125 5.66 2.04 7.06
C PHE A 125 4.73 1.85 8.26
N SER A 126 4.12 2.93 8.77
CA SER A 126 3.20 2.87 9.91
C SER A 126 1.98 2.02 9.62
N VAL A 127 1.42 2.13 8.43
CA VAL A 127 0.26 1.33 7.99
C VAL A 127 0.67 -0.13 7.83
N THR A 128 1.66 -0.45 7.02
CA THR A 128 2.06 -1.84 6.75
C THR A 128 2.47 -2.57 8.04
N SER A 129 3.25 -1.92 8.90
CA SER A 129 3.70 -2.53 10.16
C SER A 129 2.55 -2.84 11.12
N ALA A 130 1.42 -2.13 11.05
CA ALA A 130 0.23 -2.44 11.84
C ALA A 130 -0.46 -3.74 11.41
N PHE A 131 -0.26 -4.19 10.17
CA PHE A 131 -0.80 -5.46 9.67
C PHE A 131 0.11 -6.66 9.89
N GLU A 132 1.43 -6.41 9.91
CA GLU A 132 2.39 -7.50 10.10
C GLU A 132 2.41 -8.01 11.54
N THR A 133 1.91 -7.24 12.50
CA THR A 133 2.09 -7.53 13.92
C THR A 133 0.79 -7.42 14.71
N ALA A 134 0.53 -8.43 15.53
CA ALA A 134 -0.53 -8.38 16.53
C ALA A 134 0.04 -7.76 17.82
N GLY A 135 -0.47 -6.59 18.23
CA GLY A 135 0.01 -5.91 19.44
C GLY A 135 1.06 -4.83 19.16
N ASP A 136 2.03 -4.63 20.06
CA ASP A 136 3.12 -3.67 19.81
C ASP A 136 4.08 -4.25 18.77
N ARG A 137 3.99 -3.70 17.56
CA ARG A 137 4.75 -4.13 16.37
C ARG A 137 6.27 -4.15 16.58
N PHE A 138 6.80 -3.28 17.44
CA PHE A 138 8.23 -3.22 17.73
C PHE A 138 8.70 -4.31 18.68
N GLU A 139 7.78 -4.91 19.42
CA GLU A 139 8.04 -6.01 20.37
C GLU A 139 7.74 -7.39 19.77
N GLN A 140 7.31 -7.43 18.50
CA GLN A 140 6.97 -8.70 17.86
C GLN A 140 8.22 -9.56 17.69
N VAL A 141 8.16 -10.76 18.24
CA VAL A 141 9.19 -11.79 18.15
C VAL A 141 8.52 -13.09 17.73
N THR A 142 9.02 -13.70 16.68
CA THR A 142 8.50 -14.96 16.17
C THR A 142 9.64 -15.96 16.03
N GLY A 143 9.41 -17.19 16.44
CA GLY A 143 10.38 -18.27 16.32
C GLY A 143 10.60 -18.72 14.87
N ASN A 144 11.32 -19.81 14.69
CA ASN A 144 11.74 -20.32 13.39
C ASN A 144 10.62 -21.11 12.67
N PHE A 145 9.50 -20.46 12.37
CA PHE A 145 8.32 -21.11 11.75
C PHE A 145 8.49 -21.37 10.24
N ASP A 146 9.36 -20.59 9.57
CA ASP A 146 9.58 -20.59 8.11
C ASP A 146 11.02 -21.02 7.73
N ASP A 147 11.79 -21.56 8.70
CA ASP A 147 13.20 -21.96 8.57
C ASP A 147 14.18 -20.80 8.26
N ALA A 148 13.72 -19.54 8.37
CA ALA A 148 14.56 -18.34 8.26
C ALA A 148 15.21 -17.93 9.61
N GLY A 149 14.97 -18.68 10.67
CA GLY A 149 15.41 -18.37 12.02
C GLY A 149 14.46 -17.47 12.77
N LEU A 150 14.99 -16.75 13.78
CA LEU A 150 14.22 -15.79 14.54
C LEU A 150 13.79 -14.63 13.65
N SER A 151 12.52 -14.25 13.72
CA SER A 151 11.98 -13.03 13.10
C SER A 151 11.59 -11.99 14.16
N PHE A 152 11.94 -10.71 13.90
CA PHE A 152 11.81 -9.64 14.87
C PHE A 152 11.28 -8.34 14.25
N GLY A 153 10.39 -7.67 14.98
CA GLY A 153 9.95 -6.32 14.69
C GLY A 153 8.96 -6.19 13.54
N PRO A 154 8.62 -4.94 13.16
CA PRO A 154 7.48 -4.61 12.30
C PRO A 154 7.60 -5.05 10.84
N VAL A 155 8.77 -5.38 10.35
CA VAL A 155 8.99 -5.89 8.98
C VAL A 155 9.67 -7.25 8.97
N GLN A 156 9.65 -7.96 10.10
CA GLN A 156 10.12 -9.35 10.26
C GLN A 156 11.57 -9.53 9.83
N TRP A 157 12.49 -8.65 10.34
CA TRP A 157 13.93 -8.91 10.18
C TRP A 157 14.29 -10.28 10.73
N ASN A 158 15.06 -11.06 10.00
CA ASN A 158 15.42 -12.40 10.39
C ASN A 158 16.88 -12.78 10.09
N PHE A 159 17.32 -13.88 10.64
CA PHE A 159 18.69 -14.38 10.44
C PHE A 159 18.91 -14.88 9.01
N GLY A 160 17.94 -15.61 8.45
CA GLY A 160 18.08 -16.24 7.14
C GLY A 160 18.23 -15.24 5.98
N SER A 161 17.57 -14.10 6.07
CA SER A 161 17.75 -12.98 5.12
C SER A 161 18.98 -12.12 5.44
N GLY A 162 19.67 -12.35 6.55
CA GLY A 162 20.81 -11.55 7.00
C GLY A 162 20.43 -10.13 7.43
N THR A 163 19.16 -9.84 7.68
CA THR A 163 18.69 -8.48 8.00
C THR A 163 18.69 -8.18 9.50
N LEU A 164 18.58 -9.19 10.35
CA LEU A 164 18.48 -9.02 11.80
C LEU A 164 19.81 -8.57 12.43
N VAL A 165 20.92 -9.18 12.03
CA VAL A 165 22.26 -8.89 12.60
C VAL A 165 22.66 -7.44 12.41
N PRO A 166 22.62 -6.84 11.20
CA PRO A 166 22.94 -5.43 11.00
C PRO A 166 22.08 -4.47 11.81
N LEU A 167 20.82 -4.84 12.08
CA LEU A 167 19.92 -4.03 12.91
C LEU A 167 20.43 -3.96 14.36
N PHE A 168 20.82 -5.10 14.93
CA PHE A 168 21.38 -5.17 16.29
C PHE A 168 22.77 -4.56 16.38
N ASP A 169 23.62 -4.70 15.35
CA ASP A 169 24.93 -4.04 15.29
C ASP A 169 24.81 -2.52 15.35
N LYS A 170 23.84 -1.95 14.62
CA LYS A 170 23.55 -0.51 14.67
C LYS A 170 23.07 -0.08 16.05
N PHE A 171 22.26 -0.91 16.71
CA PHE A 171 21.81 -0.58 18.06
C PHE A 171 22.95 -0.67 19.07
N ALA A 172 23.77 -1.71 19.03
CA ALA A 172 24.94 -1.84 19.89
C ALA A 172 25.91 -0.66 19.70
N ALA A 173 26.15 -0.27 18.45
CA ALA A 173 26.99 0.92 18.15
C ALA A 173 26.40 2.23 18.66
N ALA A 174 25.07 2.35 18.69
CA ALA A 174 24.38 3.56 19.13
C ALA A 174 24.17 3.63 20.65
N ASP A 175 23.94 2.49 21.33
CA ASP A 175 23.68 2.40 22.77
C ASP A 175 23.83 0.94 23.27
N GLU A 176 25.06 0.47 23.40
CA GLU A 176 25.35 -0.87 23.90
C GLU A 176 24.85 -1.07 25.36
N ALA A 177 24.90 -0.02 26.16
CA ALA A 177 24.45 -0.09 27.54
C ALA A 177 22.95 -0.37 27.65
N ALA A 178 22.15 0.30 26.81
CA ALA A 178 20.71 0.05 26.74
C ALA A 178 20.41 -1.38 26.22
N LEU A 179 21.14 -1.85 25.20
CA LEU A 179 20.99 -3.22 24.70
C LEU A 179 21.30 -4.24 25.80
N ARG A 180 22.45 -4.11 26.47
CA ARG A 180 22.84 -4.98 27.58
C ARG A 180 21.82 -4.97 28.72
N GLY A 181 21.29 -3.79 29.06
CA GLY A 181 20.28 -3.62 30.10
C GLY A 181 18.94 -4.33 29.87
N CYS A 182 18.67 -4.78 28.64
CA CYS A 182 17.50 -5.60 28.33
C CYS A 182 17.64 -7.06 28.79
N PHE A 183 18.86 -7.53 29.06
CA PHE A 183 19.17 -8.89 29.50
C PHE A 183 19.41 -8.90 31.02
N ARG A 184 18.65 -9.73 31.74
CA ARG A 184 18.79 -9.86 33.21
C ARG A 184 20.04 -10.60 33.60
N ASP A 185 20.43 -11.63 32.81
CA ASP A 185 21.61 -12.42 33.03
C ASP A 185 22.73 -11.98 32.08
N PRO A 186 23.93 -11.64 32.59
CA PRO A 186 25.08 -11.35 31.75
C PRO A 186 25.50 -12.50 30.83
N ALA A 187 25.25 -13.76 31.26
CA ALA A 187 25.53 -14.94 30.44
C ALA A 187 24.61 -14.98 29.20
N ASP A 188 23.33 -14.67 29.34
CA ASP A 188 22.39 -14.62 28.24
C ASP A 188 22.76 -13.49 27.25
N TYR A 189 23.23 -12.35 27.74
CA TYR A 189 23.76 -11.29 26.88
C TYR A 189 25.00 -11.75 26.10
N ALA A 190 25.90 -12.48 26.77
CA ALA A 190 27.09 -13.04 26.13
C ALA A 190 26.72 -14.09 25.06
N GLU A 191 25.74 -14.94 25.35
CA GLU A 191 25.19 -15.89 24.38
C GLU A 191 24.58 -15.17 23.19
N TRP A 192 23.71 -14.15 23.40
CA TRP A 192 23.13 -13.36 22.34
C TRP A 192 24.17 -12.72 21.41
N THR A 193 25.21 -12.11 22.02
CA THR A 193 26.29 -11.47 21.23
C THR A 193 27.15 -12.51 20.50
N HIS A 194 27.30 -13.69 21.03
CA HIS A 194 27.95 -14.82 20.35
C HIS A 194 27.11 -15.25 19.13
N VAL A 195 25.81 -15.44 19.31
CA VAL A 195 24.87 -15.80 18.22
C VAL A 195 24.91 -14.79 17.09
N LEU A 196 24.85 -13.49 17.40
CA LEU A 196 24.92 -12.45 16.38
C LEU A 196 26.22 -12.51 15.54
N ARG A 197 27.33 -12.99 16.10
CA ARG A 197 28.62 -13.13 15.41
C ARG A 197 28.82 -14.49 14.74
N SER A 198 27.94 -15.44 14.99
CA SER A 198 28.03 -16.80 14.46
C SER A 198 27.59 -16.82 12.97
N PRO A 199 28.02 -17.85 12.21
CA PRO A 199 27.50 -18.07 10.86
C PRO A 199 25.96 -18.25 10.85
N VAL A 200 25.29 -17.82 9.78
CA VAL A 200 23.82 -17.86 9.65
C VAL A 200 23.24 -19.24 9.97
N ARG A 201 23.92 -20.33 9.59
CA ARG A 201 23.45 -21.67 9.89
C ARG A 201 23.38 -21.96 11.40
N GLU A 202 24.30 -21.41 12.18
CA GLU A 202 24.31 -21.55 13.64
C GLU A 202 23.26 -20.63 14.27
N GLN A 203 23.08 -19.43 13.75
CA GLN A 203 22.01 -18.51 14.17
C GLN A 203 20.64 -19.16 14.00
N ILE A 204 20.39 -19.78 12.84
CA ILE A 204 19.13 -20.50 12.56
C ILE A 204 18.97 -21.71 13.50
N ARG A 205 20.04 -22.44 13.79
CA ARG A 205 20.01 -23.56 14.74
C ARG A 205 19.64 -23.06 16.14
N TRP A 206 20.31 -22.03 16.62
CA TRP A 206 20.00 -21.43 17.91
C TRP A 206 18.56 -20.93 17.97
N ALA A 207 18.09 -20.23 16.94
CA ALA A 207 16.70 -19.80 16.85
C ALA A 207 15.72 -20.98 16.91
N ASN A 208 16.07 -22.12 16.33
CA ASN A 208 15.29 -23.34 16.40
C ASN A 208 15.18 -23.87 17.84
N ASP A 209 16.32 -23.85 18.57
CA ASP A 209 16.39 -24.35 19.95
C ASP A 209 15.56 -23.51 20.92
N ILE A 210 15.42 -22.21 20.68
CA ILE A 210 14.59 -21.32 21.50
C ILE A 210 13.16 -21.16 20.96
N SER A 211 12.82 -21.77 19.84
CA SER A 211 11.46 -21.70 19.27
C SER A 211 10.52 -22.65 19.97
N ALA A 212 9.26 -22.23 20.15
CA ALA A 212 8.23 -22.96 20.84
C ALA A 212 6.86 -22.86 20.15
N GLY A 213 5.91 -23.59 20.70
CA GLY A 213 4.53 -23.57 20.24
C GLY A 213 4.30 -24.34 18.94
N ARG A 214 3.05 -24.33 18.49
CA ARG A 214 2.65 -25.01 17.26
C ARG A 214 3.32 -24.36 16.05
N GLY A 215 4.08 -25.15 15.29
CA GLY A 215 4.78 -24.65 14.11
C GLY A 215 5.93 -23.70 14.44
N ARG A 216 6.49 -23.76 15.65
CA ARG A 216 7.63 -22.91 16.08
C ARG A 216 7.38 -21.40 15.94
N GLN A 217 6.13 -20.96 16.11
CA GLN A 217 5.75 -19.55 15.97
C GLN A 217 6.06 -18.71 17.20
N ASP A 218 6.36 -19.32 18.34
CA ASP A 218 6.65 -18.62 19.58
C ASP A 218 8.13 -18.81 19.98
N VAL A 219 8.57 -18.05 20.98
CA VAL A 219 9.91 -18.07 21.54
C VAL A 219 9.82 -18.35 23.03
N VAL A 220 10.68 -19.21 23.56
CA VAL A 220 10.71 -19.54 24.99
C VAL A 220 11.23 -18.38 25.84
N GLU A 221 10.81 -18.35 27.10
CA GLU A 221 11.44 -17.49 28.11
C GLU A 221 12.83 -18.07 28.50
N PRO A 222 13.80 -17.23 28.83
CA PRO A 222 13.69 -15.78 28.99
C PRO A 222 13.89 -14.96 27.68
N TRP A 223 14.19 -15.62 26.56
CA TRP A 223 14.55 -14.99 25.28
C TRP A 223 13.44 -14.08 24.73
N LYS A 224 12.19 -14.53 24.82
CA LYS A 224 11.04 -13.73 24.43
C LYS A 224 11.00 -12.41 25.19
N GLY A 225 11.10 -12.48 26.51
CA GLY A 225 11.08 -11.31 27.38
C GLY A 225 12.23 -10.34 27.13
N TYR A 226 13.43 -10.84 26.85
CA TYR A 226 14.60 -10.01 26.51
C TYR A 226 14.42 -9.29 25.20
N LEU A 227 14.04 -9.99 24.16
CA LEU A 227 13.85 -9.40 22.83
C LEU A 227 12.68 -8.39 22.82
N GLN A 228 11.61 -8.68 23.55
CA GLN A 228 10.53 -7.69 23.73
C GLN A 228 11.03 -6.45 24.49
N ALA A 229 11.88 -6.63 25.51
CA ALA A 229 12.50 -5.50 26.21
C ALA A 229 13.34 -4.64 25.26
N VAL A 230 14.11 -5.27 24.35
CA VAL A 230 14.86 -4.55 23.30
C VAL A 230 13.89 -3.77 22.40
N GLY A 231 12.77 -4.37 22.00
CA GLY A 231 11.73 -3.71 21.18
C GLY A 231 11.06 -2.51 21.87
N ARG A 232 11.15 -2.39 23.20
CA ARG A 232 10.66 -1.22 23.96
C ARG A 232 11.64 -0.05 23.97
N VAL A 233 12.91 -0.29 23.68
CA VAL A 233 13.91 0.78 23.72
C VAL A 233 13.65 1.80 22.63
N ARG A 234 13.38 3.06 23.00
CA ARG A 234 13.04 4.13 22.06
C ARG A 234 14.09 4.31 20.96
N ARG A 235 15.38 4.22 21.32
CA ARG A 235 16.49 4.35 20.35
C ARG A 235 16.46 3.23 19.33
N PHE A 236 16.19 2.01 19.75
CA PHE A 236 16.09 0.86 18.84
C PHE A 236 14.88 0.97 17.90
N ARG A 237 13.74 1.42 18.41
CA ARG A 237 12.56 1.71 17.56
C ARG A 237 12.89 2.72 16.45
N ALA A 238 13.61 3.79 16.78
CA ALA A 238 14.05 4.76 15.78
C ALA A 238 14.95 4.12 14.70
N ILE A 239 15.89 3.25 15.11
CA ILE A 239 16.75 2.50 14.18
C ILE A 239 15.92 1.56 13.30
N MET A 240 14.93 0.86 13.86
CA MET A 240 14.05 0.00 13.08
C MET A 240 13.27 0.77 12.01
N VAL A 241 12.73 1.95 12.34
CA VAL A 241 12.04 2.81 11.36
C VAL A 241 12.99 3.26 10.26
N GLU A 242 14.16 3.78 10.64
CA GLU A 242 15.19 4.23 9.68
C GLU A 242 15.60 3.10 8.72
N GLU A 243 15.87 1.89 9.25
CA GLU A 243 16.27 0.75 8.43
C GLU A 243 15.13 0.25 7.52
N ALA A 244 13.90 0.22 8.00
CA ALA A 244 12.75 -0.14 7.17
C ALA A 244 12.57 0.85 6.01
N LEU A 245 12.67 2.16 6.28
CA LEU A 245 12.59 3.18 5.25
C LEU A 245 13.76 3.09 4.26
N ARG A 246 14.97 2.83 4.75
CA ARG A 246 16.15 2.64 3.89
C ARG A 246 16.03 1.41 2.99
N MET A 247 15.58 0.28 3.53
CA MET A 247 15.50 -1.00 2.81
C MET A 247 14.38 -1.02 1.77
N TYR A 248 13.23 -0.51 2.12
CA TYR A 248 12.00 -0.63 1.31
C TYR A 248 11.63 0.68 0.63
N GLY A 249 11.92 1.83 1.23
CA GLY A 249 11.62 3.13 0.65
C GLY A 249 12.33 3.37 -0.68
N GLY A 250 13.60 2.98 -0.81
CA GLY A 250 14.32 3.03 -2.08
C GLY A 250 13.62 2.25 -3.19
N LYS A 251 13.14 1.05 -2.90
CA LYS A 251 12.39 0.22 -3.86
C LYS A 251 11.08 0.86 -4.29
N VAL A 252 10.40 1.53 -3.36
CA VAL A 252 9.17 2.29 -3.68
C VAL A 252 9.47 3.47 -4.58
N VAL A 253 10.53 4.23 -4.28
CA VAL A 253 10.97 5.36 -5.13
C VAL A 253 11.28 4.87 -6.55
N ASP A 254 11.98 3.76 -6.70
CA ASP A 254 12.31 3.20 -8.00
C ASP A 254 11.06 2.69 -8.73
N ALA A 255 10.11 2.09 -8.02
CA ALA A 255 8.83 1.67 -8.59
C ALA A 255 7.99 2.87 -9.05
N VAL A 256 7.93 3.95 -8.27
CA VAL A 256 7.25 5.20 -8.66
C VAL A 256 7.88 5.75 -9.94
N ARG A 257 9.20 5.91 -9.98
CA ARG A 257 9.92 6.39 -11.16
C ARG A 257 9.71 5.51 -12.39
N TYR A 258 9.68 4.18 -12.19
CA TYR A 258 9.40 3.24 -13.28
C TYR A 258 7.99 3.42 -13.83
N LEU A 259 6.98 3.52 -12.96
CA LEU A 259 5.58 3.70 -13.35
C LEU A 259 5.34 5.05 -14.04
N GLU A 260 5.97 6.12 -13.58
CA GLU A 260 5.90 7.44 -14.20
C GLU A 260 6.53 7.45 -15.61
N ARG A 261 7.60 6.68 -15.82
CA ARG A 261 8.18 6.50 -17.18
C ARG A 261 7.25 5.73 -18.11
N LEU A 262 6.57 4.70 -17.59
CA LEU A 262 5.61 3.91 -18.39
C LEU A 262 4.35 4.70 -18.74
N ALA A 263 3.94 5.59 -17.87
CA ALA A 263 2.73 6.37 -17.98
C ALA A 263 2.96 7.82 -17.51
N PRO A 264 3.66 8.65 -18.30
CA PRO A 264 4.06 10.00 -17.90
C PRO A 264 2.92 10.95 -17.52
N HIS A 265 1.69 10.62 -17.93
CA HIS A 265 0.48 11.35 -17.60
C HIS A 265 -0.15 10.99 -16.24
N ILE A 266 0.46 10.05 -15.52
CA ILE A 266 0.00 9.63 -14.20
C ILE A 266 1.05 10.07 -13.18
N GLN A 267 0.60 10.86 -12.21
CA GLN A 267 1.40 11.17 -11.02
C GLN A 267 1.04 10.16 -9.92
N ILE A 268 2.05 9.62 -9.27
CA ILE A 268 1.90 8.73 -8.11
C ILE A 268 2.16 9.57 -6.87
N ASP A 269 1.22 10.41 -6.54
CA ASP A 269 1.27 11.37 -5.43
C ASP A 269 0.31 11.03 -4.28
N HIS A 270 -0.48 9.96 -4.44
CA HIS A 270 -1.41 9.53 -3.41
C HIS A 270 -0.74 8.62 -2.39
N LEU A 271 -0.90 8.95 -1.11
CA LEU A 271 -0.43 8.12 0.00
C LEU A 271 -0.85 6.65 -0.14
N ARG A 272 -2.06 6.37 -0.60
CA ARG A 272 -2.57 5.02 -0.88
C ARG A 272 -1.68 4.24 -1.86
N CYS A 273 -1.23 4.89 -2.93
CA CYS A 273 -0.33 4.26 -3.91
C CYS A 273 1.02 3.94 -3.27
N VAL A 274 1.55 4.87 -2.49
CA VAL A 274 2.83 4.70 -1.79
C VAL A 274 2.72 3.58 -0.75
N CYS A 275 1.64 3.55 0.06
CA CYS A 275 1.39 2.47 1.02
C CYS A 275 1.33 1.11 0.33
N SER A 276 0.62 1.03 -0.80
CA SER A 276 0.49 -0.21 -1.55
C SER A 276 1.81 -0.68 -2.15
N LEU A 277 2.62 0.22 -2.69
CA LEU A 277 3.96 -0.10 -3.20
C LEU A 277 4.91 -0.50 -2.07
N TYR A 278 4.78 0.13 -0.91
CA TYR A 278 5.58 -0.18 0.27
C TYR A 278 5.29 -1.59 0.81
N ASP A 279 4.01 -1.93 0.95
CA ASP A 279 3.58 -3.28 1.33
C ASP A 279 4.08 -4.33 0.34
N LEU A 280 3.95 -4.07 -0.96
CA LEU A 280 4.47 -4.94 -2.01
C LEU A 280 5.99 -5.12 -1.91
N ALA A 281 6.74 -4.05 -1.64
CA ALA A 281 8.19 -4.10 -1.50
C ALA A 281 8.62 -4.99 -0.32
N ILE A 282 7.87 -4.97 0.79
CA ILE A 282 8.09 -5.84 1.95
C ILE A 282 7.78 -7.29 1.59
N GLN A 283 6.59 -7.57 1.03
CA GLN A 283 6.11 -8.92 0.75
C GLN A 283 6.95 -9.66 -0.31
N GLN A 284 7.43 -8.95 -1.31
CA GLN A 284 8.15 -9.55 -2.44
C GLN A 284 9.68 -9.38 -2.35
N SER A 285 10.18 -8.65 -1.37
CA SER A 285 11.60 -8.30 -1.20
C SER A 285 12.21 -7.55 -2.39
N SER A 286 11.65 -7.66 -3.60
CA SER A 286 12.05 -6.98 -4.83
C SER A 286 10.84 -6.76 -5.75
N LEU A 287 10.83 -5.63 -6.46
CA LEU A 287 9.85 -5.32 -7.50
C LEU A 287 10.32 -5.74 -8.91
N ASP A 288 11.54 -6.28 -9.03
CA ASP A 288 12.16 -6.64 -10.33
C ASP A 288 11.35 -7.68 -11.09
N LYS A 289 10.75 -8.64 -10.39
CA LYS A 289 9.88 -9.63 -11.01
C LYS A 289 8.66 -8.99 -11.67
N ALA A 290 8.05 -8.02 -11.00
CA ALA A 290 6.92 -7.28 -11.56
C ALA A 290 7.36 -6.44 -12.77
N HIS A 291 8.52 -5.78 -12.72
CA HIS A 291 9.10 -5.06 -13.84
C HIS A 291 9.33 -5.97 -15.03
N ALA A 292 9.97 -7.13 -14.81
CA ALA A 292 10.23 -8.10 -15.89
C ALA A 292 8.95 -8.62 -16.57
N GLU A 293 7.88 -8.83 -15.80
CA GLU A 293 6.59 -9.25 -16.37
C GLU A 293 5.90 -8.14 -17.16
N ILE A 294 6.03 -6.89 -16.71
CA ILE A 294 5.53 -5.72 -17.42
C ILE A 294 6.28 -5.56 -18.75
N GLU A 295 7.61 -5.60 -18.72
CA GLU A 295 8.46 -5.47 -19.90
C GLU A 295 8.29 -6.62 -20.89
N ALA A 296 8.11 -7.86 -20.40
CA ALA A 296 7.82 -9.01 -21.26
C ALA A 296 6.44 -8.94 -21.95
N GLY A 297 5.67 -7.88 -21.71
CA GLY A 297 4.36 -7.68 -22.35
C GLY A 297 3.29 -8.67 -21.88
N ARG A 298 3.54 -9.44 -20.80
CA ARG A 298 2.54 -10.37 -20.24
C ARG A 298 1.31 -9.63 -19.73
N LEU A 299 1.44 -8.36 -19.38
CA LEU A 299 0.31 -7.48 -19.14
C LEU A 299 -0.51 -7.23 -20.42
N SER A 300 0.09 -7.39 -21.60
CA SER A 300 -0.65 -7.34 -22.86
C SER A 300 -1.59 -8.54 -23.06
N GLN A 301 -1.33 -9.64 -22.38
CA GLN A 301 -2.13 -10.87 -22.39
C GLN A 301 -3.21 -10.87 -21.28
N LEU A 302 -3.23 -9.88 -20.39
CA LEU A 302 -4.36 -9.69 -19.49
C LEU A 302 -5.63 -9.55 -20.33
N ASP A 303 -6.64 -10.29 -19.94
CA ASP A 303 -7.98 -10.28 -20.52
C ASP A 303 -8.38 -8.87 -20.99
N PRO A 304 -8.93 -8.74 -22.21
CA PRO A 304 -9.37 -7.45 -22.74
C PRO A 304 -10.32 -6.68 -21.81
N ALA A 305 -11.12 -7.38 -20.99
CA ALA A 305 -11.95 -6.74 -19.98
C ALA A 305 -11.12 -6.11 -18.86
N THR A 306 -10.03 -6.73 -18.47
CA THR A 306 -9.06 -6.22 -17.50
C THR A 306 -8.29 -5.01 -18.03
N ARG A 307 -7.90 -5.02 -19.32
CA ARG A 307 -7.32 -3.85 -20.00
C ARG A 307 -8.30 -2.69 -20.10
N ARG A 308 -9.58 -2.98 -20.31
CA ARG A 308 -10.65 -1.98 -20.44
C ARG A 308 -11.02 -1.33 -19.11
N ARG A 309 -10.69 -1.93 -17.96
CA ARG A 309 -11.02 -1.43 -16.62
C ARG A 309 -10.16 -0.25 -16.17
N GLY A 310 -9.31 0.30 -17.06
CA GLY A 310 -8.51 1.49 -16.73
C GLY A 310 -7.67 1.31 -15.48
N LEU A 311 -6.94 0.19 -15.42
CA LEU A 311 -6.10 -0.09 -14.27
C LEU A 311 -5.07 1.01 -14.11
N GLN A 312 -5.04 1.60 -12.94
CA GLN A 312 -3.94 2.47 -12.53
C GLN A 312 -2.62 1.70 -12.70
N PRO A 313 -1.51 2.32 -13.12
CA PRO A 313 -0.24 1.63 -13.34
C PRO A 313 0.22 0.80 -12.13
N TRP A 314 -0.02 1.27 -10.92
CA TRP A 314 0.29 0.53 -9.70
C TRP A 314 -0.52 -0.77 -9.59
N SER A 315 -1.76 -0.83 -10.07
CA SER A 315 -2.56 -2.07 -10.07
C SER A 315 -2.03 -3.11 -11.05
N LEU A 316 -1.26 -2.70 -12.05
CA LEU A 316 -0.54 -3.59 -12.96
C LEU A 316 0.65 -4.24 -12.24
N LEU A 317 1.43 -3.47 -11.49
CA LEU A 317 2.50 -4.00 -10.63
C LEU A 317 1.95 -5.02 -9.62
N PHE A 318 0.83 -4.70 -8.96
CA PHE A 318 0.20 -5.61 -8.02
C PHE A 318 -0.24 -6.92 -8.66
N ARG A 319 -0.80 -6.87 -9.86
CA ARG A 319 -1.22 -8.08 -10.58
C ARG A 319 -0.04 -8.92 -11.03
N ALA A 320 1.02 -8.28 -11.52
CA ALA A 320 2.24 -8.94 -11.93
C ALA A 320 2.96 -9.61 -10.75
N ALA A 321 2.97 -8.95 -9.59
CA ALA A 321 3.60 -9.44 -8.37
C ALA A 321 2.72 -10.39 -7.55
N LYS A 322 1.42 -10.53 -7.88
CA LYS A 322 0.47 -11.33 -7.11
C LYS A 322 0.92 -12.80 -7.03
N PRO A 323 1.19 -13.33 -5.83
CA PRO A 323 1.46 -14.75 -5.66
C PRO A 323 0.21 -15.56 -5.99
N PRO A 324 0.33 -16.77 -6.55
CA PRO A 324 -0.78 -17.63 -6.84
C PRO A 324 -1.47 -18.16 -5.56
N GLY A 325 -2.80 -18.40 -5.61
CA GLY A 325 -3.53 -19.08 -4.56
C GLY A 325 -3.92 -18.24 -3.34
N PRO A 326 -3.92 -18.83 -2.13
CA PRO A 326 -4.40 -18.16 -0.91
C PRO A 326 -3.63 -16.89 -0.53
N ALA A 327 -2.32 -16.87 -0.76
CA ALA A 327 -1.48 -15.71 -0.51
C ALA A 327 -1.89 -14.49 -1.35
N GLY A 328 -2.31 -14.71 -2.60
CA GLY A 328 -2.81 -13.63 -3.45
C GLY A 328 -4.15 -13.05 -2.98
N ARG A 329 -5.01 -13.85 -2.35
CA ARG A 329 -6.26 -13.35 -1.74
C ARG A 329 -5.95 -12.49 -0.51
N LEU A 330 -5.12 -13.00 0.40
CA LEU A 330 -4.71 -12.26 1.59
C LEU A 330 -4.04 -10.92 1.22
N PHE A 331 -3.24 -10.91 0.18
CA PHE A 331 -2.62 -9.69 -0.34
C PHE A 331 -3.66 -8.68 -0.84
N MET A 332 -4.68 -9.12 -1.57
CA MET A 332 -5.77 -8.22 -2.03
C MET A 332 -6.62 -7.72 -0.86
N GLU A 333 -6.91 -8.56 0.13
CA GLU A 333 -7.62 -8.16 1.36
C GLU A 333 -6.82 -7.11 2.14
N ARG A 334 -5.49 -7.24 2.20
CA ARG A 334 -4.59 -6.25 2.80
C ARG A 334 -4.63 -4.92 2.06
N LEU A 335 -4.60 -4.93 0.74
CA LEU A 335 -4.71 -3.71 -0.07
C LEU A 335 -6.04 -2.99 0.16
N GLU A 336 -7.14 -3.75 0.21
CA GLU A 336 -8.46 -3.19 0.53
C GLU A 336 -8.50 -2.64 1.96
N HIS A 337 -7.81 -3.27 2.88
CA HIS A 337 -7.70 -2.79 4.26
C HIS A 337 -6.84 -1.53 4.35
N HIS A 338 -5.69 -1.48 3.66
CA HIS A 338 -4.87 -0.26 3.56
C HIS A 338 -5.67 0.92 3.01
N ALA A 339 -6.57 0.66 2.07
CA ALA A 339 -7.48 1.66 1.55
C ALA A 339 -8.44 2.23 2.62
N ARG A 340 -8.75 1.46 3.67
CA ARG A 340 -9.63 1.87 4.78
C ARG A 340 -8.91 2.61 5.92
N TYR A 341 -7.63 2.34 6.13
CA TYR A 341 -6.87 2.85 7.29
C TYR A 341 -6.39 4.30 7.17
N GLN A 342 -6.58 4.94 6.03
CA GLN A 342 -6.32 6.38 5.88
C GLN A 342 -7.38 7.26 6.55
N GLU A 343 -8.34 6.66 7.23
CA GLU A 343 -9.53 7.31 7.79
C GLU A 343 -9.49 7.50 9.31
N SER A 344 -8.46 7.02 9.98
CA SER A 344 -8.24 7.22 11.43
C SER A 344 -7.02 8.09 11.68
#